data_f05060f27ec1eb96ddca8b91005c35e4
#
_entry.id   f05060f27ec1eb96ddca8b91005c35e4
#
_cell.length_a   1.000
_cell.length_b   1.000
_cell.length_c   1.000
_cell.angle_alpha   90.00
_cell.angle_beta   90.00
_cell.angle_gamma   90.00
#
_symmetry.space_group_name_H-M   'P 1'
#
loop_
_entity.id
_entity.type
_entity.pdbx_description
1 polymer ?
#
loop_
_entity_poly.entity_id
_entity_poly.type
_entity_poly.pdbx_seq_one_letter_code
_entity_poly.pdbx_strand_id
1 'polypeptide(L)'
;LIDTMHLGRDRVIGAHLVRDGLIVDPGPSSALPNWIDELDEPPRALMLTHIHLDHAGASGVLVRRYEDLTVYVHEAGAPHLVDPEKLLKSATRLYGEENMNRLWGEVAPVPAERVVALTGSGEEVEGFRVEHTPGHASHHVTYLDLGSGDAFVGDMAGVRIPPYDLTLPPTPPPEVDVEAWLHSLETISGLEPERLRLTHFGDAAEPERQLDAVREALQRNAALVRRGDREAFLDAFEREIDDIADPETAVRLRQATPPEQQWLGLERYWRKREE
;
A
#
# COMPACT_ATOMS: atom_id res chain seq x y z
N LEU A 1 9.63 -1.48 11.88
CA LEU A 1 8.48 -0.70 11.44
C LEU A 1 8.48 0.64 12.17
N ILE A 2 8.38 1.71 11.43
CA ILE A 2 8.20 3.09 11.92
C ILE A 2 6.73 3.45 11.72
N ASP A 3 6.07 3.89 12.77
CA ASP A 3 4.73 4.48 12.64
C ASP A 3 4.85 5.91 12.15
N THR A 4 4.31 6.20 10.98
CA THR A 4 4.45 7.53 10.38
C THR A 4 3.58 8.60 11.04
N MET A 5 2.69 8.22 11.96
CA MET A 5 1.77 9.13 12.65
C MET A 5 0.95 9.99 11.68
N HIS A 6 0.51 9.39 10.57
CA HIS A 6 -0.18 10.11 9.50
C HIS A 6 -1.44 10.82 10.00
N LEU A 7 -1.52 12.12 9.77
CA LEU A 7 -2.57 13.01 10.30
C LEU A 7 -2.69 12.98 11.83
N GLY A 8 -1.58 12.71 12.53
CA GLY A 8 -1.53 12.63 13.99
C GLY A 8 -2.13 11.35 14.58
N ARG A 9 -2.30 10.31 13.75
CA ARG A 9 -2.81 9.00 14.20
C ARG A 9 -1.76 7.92 14.01
N ASP A 10 -1.59 7.14 15.06
CA ASP A 10 -0.79 5.91 15.04
C ASP A 10 -1.50 4.78 14.29
N ARG A 11 -0.74 3.78 13.86
CA ARG A 11 -1.23 2.53 13.26
C ARG A 11 -2.11 2.70 12.03
N VAL A 12 -1.83 3.72 11.21
CA VAL A 12 -2.49 3.93 9.91
C VAL A 12 -1.55 3.60 8.76
N ILE A 13 -0.35 4.20 8.76
CA ILE A 13 0.68 3.97 7.75
C ILE A 13 2.00 3.70 8.46
N GLY A 14 2.64 2.60 8.14
CA GLY A 14 3.97 2.25 8.62
C GLY A 14 5.01 2.30 7.50
N ALA A 15 6.18 2.86 7.78
CA ALA A 15 7.36 2.74 6.92
C ALA A 15 8.28 1.67 7.48
N HIS A 16 8.79 0.77 6.64
CA HIS A 16 9.67 -0.29 7.11
C HIS A 16 11.13 0.10 6.92
N LEU A 17 11.81 0.45 8.01
CA LEU A 17 13.26 0.56 8.01
C LEU A 17 13.85 -0.86 8.09
N VAL A 18 14.60 -1.20 7.09
CA VAL A 18 15.32 -2.48 6.99
C VAL A 18 16.81 -2.23 7.24
N ARG A 19 17.64 -3.24 7.13
CA ARG A 19 19.10 -3.13 7.28
C ARG A 19 19.71 -2.10 6.33
N ASP A 20 20.84 -1.54 6.73
CA ASP A 20 21.72 -0.72 5.87
C ASP A 20 21.02 0.47 5.19
N GLY A 21 20.10 1.14 5.89
CA GLY A 21 19.42 2.33 5.38
C GLY A 21 18.46 2.09 4.21
N LEU A 22 17.94 0.86 4.06
CA LEU A 22 16.84 0.55 3.14
C LEU A 22 15.50 0.88 3.79
N ILE A 23 14.62 1.56 3.07
CA ILE A 23 13.26 1.84 3.51
C ILE A 23 12.28 1.23 2.49
N VAL A 24 11.36 0.39 2.97
CA VAL A 24 10.23 -0.05 2.17
C VAL A 24 9.04 0.84 2.51
N ASP A 25 8.44 1.44 1.47
CA ASP A 25 7.29 2.33 1.53
C ASP A 25 7.44 3.48 2.55
N PRO A 26 8.12 4.58 2.18
CA PRO A 26 8.40 5.69 3.10
C PRO A 26 7.14 6.47 3.54
N GLY A 27 5.99 6.20 2.95
CA GLY A 27 4.76 6.92 3.22
C GLY A 27 4.65 8.27 2.50
N PRO A 28 3.69 9.11 2.92
CA PRO A 28 3.48 10.43 2.36
C PRO A 28 4.48 11.46 2.90
N SER A 29 4.81 12.48 2.11
CA SER A 29 5.72 13.53 2.56
C SER A 29 5.15 14.39 3.68
N SER A 30 3.83 14.46 3.83
CA SER A 30 3.15 15.12 4.97
C SER A 30 3.48 14.48 6.32
N ALA A 31 3.87 13.19 6.33
CA ALA A 31 4.21 12.46 7.54
C ALA A 31 5.73 12.43 7.85
N LEU A 32 6.59 12.80 6.90
CA LEU A 32 8.05 12.81 7.09
C LEU A 32 8.52 13.55 8.35
N PRO A 33 7.97 14.73 8.71
CA PRO A 33 8.41 15.45 9.91
C PRO A 33 8.24 14.67 11.22
N ASN A 34 7.41 13.62 11.21
CA ASN A 34 7.15 12.85 12.42
C ASN A 34 8.23 11.80 12.72
N TRP A 35 9.06 11.42 11.74
CA TRP A 35 9.97 10.29 11.92
C TRP A 35 11.33 10.40 11.22
N ILE A 36 11.48 11.23 10.18
CA ILE A 36 12.68 11.23 9.34
C ILE A 36 13.95 11.67 10.08
N ASP A 37 13.81 12.51 11.10
CA ASP A 37 14.92 13.01 11.90
C ASP A 37 15.30 12.04 13.05
N GLU A 38 14.54 10.94 13.23
CA GLU A 38 14.83 9.88 14.19
C GLU A 38 15.68 8.74 13.60
N LEU A 39 16.02 8.83 12.31
CA LEU A 39 16.88 7.83 11.66
C LEU A 39 18.32 7.97 12.17
N ASP A 40 18.93 6.86 12.59
CA ASP A 40 20.31 6.80 13.05
C ASP A 40 21.32 7.09 11.91
N GLU A 41 20.93 6.75 10.66
CA GLU A 41 21.75 6.96 9.46
C GLU A 41 20.88 7.42 8.28
N PRO A 42 21.47 8.16 7.31
CA PRO A 42 20.76 8.55 6.10
C PRO A 42 20.27 7.34 5.32
N PRO A 43 19.02 7.34 4.78
CA PRO A 43 18.56 6.27 3.92
C PRO A 43 19.35 6.29 2.60
N ARG A 44 19.68 5.07 2.09
CA ARG A 44 20.39 4.92 0.82
C ARG A 44 19.52 4.40 -0.31
N ALA A 45 18.42 3.73 0.01
CA ALA A 45 17.46 3.30 -0.99
C ALA A 45 16.03 3.23 -0.47
N LEU A 46 15.09 3.49 -1.37
CA LEU A 46 13.66 3.26 -1.20
C LEU A 46 13.25 2.07 -2.06
N MET A 47 12.50 1.16 -1.48
CA MET A 47 11.92 0.01 -2.15
C MET A 47 10.40 0.17 -2.12
N LEU A 48 9.80 0.52 -3.24
CA LEU A 48 8.38 0.83 -3.30
C LEU A 48 7.59 -0.41 -3.71
N THR A 49 6.65 -0.83 -2.87
CA THR A 49 5.72 -1.90 -3.25
C THR A 49 4.84 -1.45 -4.40
N HIS A 50 4.41 -0.21 -4.39
CA HIS A 50 3.66 0.45 -5.46
C HIS A 50 3.70 1.98 -5.30
N ILE A 51 3.06 2.73 -6.22
CA ILE A 51 3.21 4.18 -6.26
C ILE A 51 2.03 4.98 -5.68
N HIS A 52 1.10 4.37 -4.93
CA HIS A 52 0.10 5.15 -4.23
C HIS A 52 0.77 6.12 -3.24
N LEU A 53 0.11 7.25 -2.98
CA LEU A 53 0.77 8.37 -2.27
C LEU A 53 1.06 8.08 -0.81
N ASP A 54 0.33 7.19 -0.20
CA ASP A 54 0.54 6.69 1.16
C ASP A 54 1.72 5.69 1.29
N HIS A 55 2.27 5.23 0.18
CA HIS A 55 3.48 4.42 0.09
C HIS A 55 4.67 5.20 -0.49
N ALA A 56 4.47 5.84 -1.63
CA ALA A 56 5.55 6.44 -2.42
C ALA A 56 5.59 7.97 -2.38
N GLY A 57 4.63 8.65 -1.74
CA GLY A 57 4.46 10.10 -1.82
C GLY A 57 5.67 10.92 -1.38
N ALA A 58 6.47 10.38 -0.46
CA ALA A 58 7.68 11.03 0.05
C ALA A 58 8.90 10.87 -0.86
N SER A 59 8.88 9.99 -1.87
CA SER A 59 10.08 9.56 -2.60
C SER A 59 10.88 10.72 -3.20
N GLY A 60 10.24 11.63 -3.92
CA GLY A 60 10.92 12.76 -4.55
C GLY A 60 11.48 13.77 -3.55
N VAL A 61 10.79 13.98 -2.42
CA VAL A 61 11.27 14.83 -1.32
C VAL A 61 12.50 14.23 -0.66
N LEU A 62 12.49 12.90 -0.44
CA LEU A 62 13.62 12.17 0.13
C LEU A 62 14.84 12.16 -0.81
N VAL A 63 14.64 11.92 -2.11
CA VAL A 63 15.74 11.99 -3.11
C VAL A 63 16.37 13.39 -3.18
N ARG A 64 15.56 14.44 -3.05
CA ARG A 64 16.07 15.82 -2.98
C ARG A 64 16.86 16.09 -1.69
N ARG A 65 16.51 15.45 -0.58
CA ARG A 65 17.19 15.57 0.71
C ARG A 65 18.48 14.76 0.77
N TYR A 66 18.49 13.57 0.14
CA TYR A 66 19.59 12.61 0.15
C TYR A 66 20.04 12.32 -1.28
N GLU A 67 21.08 13.01 -1.75
CA GLU A 67 21.49 13.04 -3.17
C GLU A 67 21.85 11.65 -3.75
N ASP A 68 22.31 10.70 -2.91
CA ASP A 68 22.69 9.36 -3.35
C ASP A 68 21.56 8.32 -3.25
N LEU A 69 20.36 8.74 -2.82
CA LEU A 69 19.22 7.85 -2.63
C LEU A 69 18.75 7.23 -3.96
N THR A 70 18.66 5.91 -4.00
CA THR A 70 18.12 5.14 -5.13
C THR A 70 16.66 4.74 -4.85
N VAL A 71 15.81 4.73 -5.87
CA VAL A 71 14.40 4.34 -5.75
C VAL A 71 14.12 3.13 -6.64
N TYR A 72 13.81 2.00 -6.02
CA TYR A 72 13.40 0.76 -6.68
C TYR A 72 11.87 0.72 -6.77
N VAL A 73 11.35 0.48 -7.96
CA VAL A 73 9.90 0.45 -8.22
C VAL A 73 9.60 -0.40 -9.46
N HIS A 74 8.41 -0.98 -9.55
CA HIS A 74 7.99 -1.69 -10.75
C HIS A 74 8.02 -0.78 -12.00
N GLU A 75 8.42 -1.32 -13.15
CA GLU A 75 8.61 -0.56 -14.41
C GLU A 75 7.36 0.22 -14.85
N ALA A 76 6.14 -0.31 -14.59
CA ALA A 76 4.90 0.40 -14.88
C ALA A 76 4.66 1.62 -13.97
N GLY A 77 5.22 1.62 -12.74
CA GLY A 77 5.15 2.74 -11.80
C GLY A 77 6.23 3.81 -12.03
N ALA A 78 7.41 3.39 -12.52
CA ALA A 78 8.58 4.25 -12.66
C ALA A 78 8.32 5.56 -13.43
N PRO A 79 7.63 5.59 -14.59
CA PRO A 79 7.34 6.84 -15.30
C PRO A 79 6.53 7.84 -14.49
N HIS A 80 5.69 7.37 -13.58
CA HIS A 80 4.83 8.21 -12.74
C HIS A 80 5.56 8.77 -11.50
N LEU A 81 6.71 8.24 -11.13
CA LEU A 81 7.60 8.86 -10.15
C LEU A 81 8.47 9.94 -10.80
N VAL A 82 8.90 9.71 -12.05
CA VAL A 82 9.71 10.69 -12.82
C VAL A 82 8.86 11.89 -13.23
N ASP A 83 7.65 11.63 -13.68
CA ASP A 83 6.67 12.68 -14.01
C ASP A 83 5.33 12.37 -13.28
N PRO A 84 5.11 12.96 -12.10
CA PRO A 84 3.94 12.65 -11.29
C PRO A 84 2.65 13.36 -11.74
N GLU A 85 2.62 14.10 -12.84
CA GLU A 85 1.45 14.89 -13.25
C GLU A 85 0.18 14.04 -13.36
N LYS A 86 0.26 12.87 -14.01
CA LYS A 86 -0.90 11.97 -14.18
C LYS A 86 -1.34 11.36 -12.86
N LEU A 87 -0.39 10.97 -12.01
CA LEU A 87 -0.66 10.45 -10.67
C LEU A 87 -1.37 11.50 -9.82
N LEU A 88 -0.83 12.71 -9.77
CA LEU A 88 -1.42 13.85 -9.05
C LEU A 88 -2.82 14.18 -9.56
N LYS A 89 -3.02 14.22 -10.87
CA LYS A 89 -4.34 14.46 -11.45
C LYS A 89 -5.36 13.38 -11.08
N SER A 90 -4.94 12.12 -11.00
CA SER A 90 -5.79 11.01 -10.56
C SER A 90 -6.14 11.14 -9.07
N ALA A 91 -5.14 11.37 -8.22
CA ALA A 91 -5.32 11.56 -6.79
C ALA A 91 -6.20 12.78 -6.47
N THR A 92 -5.99 13.91 -7.15
CA THR A 92 -6.81 15.12 -6.97
C THR A 92 -8.29 14.88 -7.28
N ARG A 93 -8.60 14.04 -8.28
CA ARG A 93 -9.99 13.65 -8.55
C ARG A 93 -10.64 12.84 -7.43
N LEU A 94 -9.84 12.03 -6.74
CA LEU A 94 -10.30 11.15 -5.66
C LEU A 94 -10.43 11.91 -4.33
N TYR A 95 -9.42 12.71 -4.00
CA TYR A 95 -9.31 13.34 -2.68
C TYR A 95 -9.76 14.81 -2.64
N GLY A 96 -9.89 15.46 -3.79
CA GLY A 96 -10.13 16.91 -3.92
C GLY A 96 -8.85 17.74 -3.73
N GLU A 97 -8.75 18.83 -4.48
CA GLU A 97 -7.55 19.70 -4.50
C GLU A 97 -7.17 20.24 -3.12
N GLU A 98 -8.18 20.63 -2.33
CA GLU A 98 -8.01 21.17 -0.97
C GLU A 98 -7.38 20.19 0.03
N ASN A 99 -7.58 18.88 -0.20
CA ASN A 99 -7.08 17.83 0.69
C ASN A 99 -5.69 17.33 0.31
N MET A 100 -5.26 17.51 -0.95
CA MET A 100 -4.01 16.93 -1.45
C MET A 100 -2.80 17.28 -0.56
N ASN A 101 -2.60 18.57 -0.27
CA ASN A 101 -1.47 18.99 0.55
C ASN A 101 -1.58 18.49 2.01
N ARG A 102 -2.78 18.49 2.57
CA ARG A 102 -3.01 18.02 3.95
C ARG A 102 -2.78 16.52 4.10
N LEU A 103 -3.26 15.74 3.14
CA LEU A 103 -3.15 14.27 3.16
C LEU A 103 -1.74 13.82 2.79
N TRP A 104 -1.21 14.32 1.69
CA TRP A 104 -0.03 13.75 1.04
C TRP A 104 1.20 14.64 1.11
N GLY A 105 1.03 15.95 1.35
CA GLY A 105 2.11 16.93 1.31
C GLY A 105 2.62 17.18 -0.11
N GLU A 106 3.86 17.55 -0.25
CA GLU A 106 4.51 17.74 -1.55
C GLU A 106 4.80 16.39 -2.20
N VAL A 107 4.36 16.19 -3.43
CA VAL A 107 4.75 15.04 -4.27
C VAL A 107 5.71 15.56 -5.33
N ALA A 108 7.00 15.47 -5.06
CA ALA A 108 8.06 15.92 -5.97
C ALA A 108 8.43 14.81 -6.97
N PRO A 109 8.87 15.17 -8.20
CA PRO A 109 9.39 14.20 -9.15
C PRO A 109 10.70 13.58 -8.65
N VAL A 110 10.93 12.31 -9.01
CA VAL A 110 12.21 11.62 -8.79
C VAL A 110 13.03 11.71 -10.07
N PRO A 111 14.30 12.18 -10.03
CA PRO A 111 15.17 12.18 -11.20
C PRO A 111 15.32 10.78 -11.81
N ALA A 112 15.19 10.66 -13.13
CA ALA A 112 15.16 9.35 -13.81
C ALA A 112 16.40 8.49 -13.52
N GLU A 113 17.57 9.11 -13.33
CA GLU A 113 18.83 8.45 -12.99
C GLU A 113 18.87 7.90 -11.56
N ARG A 114 17.88 8.22 -10.74
CA ARG A 114 17.71 7.70 -9.38
C ARG A 114 16.68 6.57 -9.31
N VAL A 115 15.97 6.29 -10.39
CA VAL A 115 14.95 5.24 -10.47
C VAL A 115 15.53 3.98 -11.07
N VAL A 116 15.38 2.87 -10.37
CA VAL A 116 15.66 1.51 -10.87
C VAL A 116 14.32 0.82 -11.10
N ALA A 117 14.02 0.59 -12.37
CA ALA A 117 12.79 -0.08 -12.77
C ALA A 117 12.93 -1.60 -12.64
N LEU A 118 11.99 -2.23 -11.93
CA LEU A 118 11.93 -3.67 -11.69
C LEU A 118 10.83 -4.30 -12.53
N THR A 119 11.03 -5.55 -12.96
CA THR A 119 10.02 -6.32 -13.69
C THR A 119 9.14 -7.18 -12.77
N GLY A 120 9.62 -7.49 -11.56
CA GLY A 120 8.95 -8.40 -10.64
C GLY A 120 8.93 -9.85 -11.12
N SER A 121 9.95 -10.25 -11.89
CA SER A 121 10.05 -11.61 -12.46
C SER A 121 10.97 -12.54 -11.66
N GLY A 122 11.05 -12.32 -10.34
CA GLY A 122 11.94 -13.05 -9.44
C GLY A 122 13.38 -12.54 -9.43
N GLU A 123 13.63 -11.34 -9.94
CA GLU A 123 14.95 -10.72 -9.86
C GLU A 123 15.34 -10.40 -8.41
N GLU A 124 16.65 -10.41 -8.15
CA GLU A 124 17.20 -10.10 -6.84
C GLU A 124 17.84 -8.72 -6.82
N VAL A 125 17.39 -7.87 -5.88
CA VAL A 125 17.96 -6.54 -5.63
C VAL A 125 18.13 -6.32 -4.13
N GLU A 126 19.25 -5.75 -3.70
CA GLU A 126 19.51 -5.38 -2.30
C GLU A 126 19.28 -6.55 -1.29
N GLY A 127 19.40 -7.82 -1.75
CA GLY A 127 19.14 -9.01 -0.93
C GLY A 127 17.66 -9.37 -0.80
N PHE A 128 16.81 -8.80 -1.66
CA PHE A 128 15.39 -9.15 -1.78
C PHE A 128 15.12 -9.82 -3.13
N ARG A 129 14.27 -10.84 -3.10
CA ARG A 129 13.61 -11.35 -4.30
C ARG A 129 12.34 -10.52 -4.53
N VAL A 130 12.13 -10.11 -5.79
CA VAL A 130 11.02 -9.24 -6.20
C VAL A 130 10.04 -10.01 -7.06
N GLU A 131 8.77 -10.04 -6.66
CA GLU A 131 7.70 -10.67 -7.42
C GLU A 131 6.62 -9.65 -7.79
N HIS A 132 6.18 -9.66 -9.04
CA HIS A 132 5.05 -8.84 -9.48
C HIS A 132 3.76 -9.42 -8.91
N THR A 133 3.07 -8.63 -8.11
CA THR A 133 1.84 -9.00 -7.40
C THR A 133 0.73 -7.98 -7.67
N PRO A 134 0.21 -7.93 -8.92
CA PRO A 134 -0.85 -6.99 -9.29
C PRO A 134 -2.19 -7.36 -8.66
N GLY A 135 -3.10 -6.39 -8.64
CA GLY A 135 -4.48 -6.60 -8.18
C GLY A 135 -5.01 -5.42 -7.40
N HIS A 136 -4.31 -4.98 -6.36
CA HIS A 136 -4.54 -3.68 -5.73
C HIS A 136 -4.17 -2.54 -6.69
N ALA A 137 -2.98 -2.64 -7.27
CA ALA A 137 -2.49 -1.79 -8.36
C ALA A 137 -1.76 -2.62 -9.40
N SER A 138 -1.75 -2.18 -10.66
CA SER A 138 -1.11 -2.90 -11.77
C SER A 138 0.42 -2.96 -11.66
N HIS A 139 1.01 -2.04 -10.91
CA HIS A 139 2.44 -1.88 -10.67
C HIS A 139 2.87 -2.35 -9.27
N HIS A 140 2.06 -3.16 -8.59
CA HIS A 140 2.40 -3.65 -7.26
C HIS A 140 3.41 -4.79 -7.33
N VAL A 141 4.43 -4.76 -6.44
CA VAL A 141 5.41 -5.82 -6.21
C VAL A 141 5.48 -6.20 -4.74
N THR A 142 5.84 -7.44 -4.48
CA THR A 142 6.20 -7.95 -3.16
C THR A 142 7.71 -8.14 -3.09
N TYR A 143 8.32 -7.73 -1.98
CA TYR A 143 9.73 -7.93 -1.68
C TYR A 143 9.90 -9.01 -0.62
N LEU A 144 10.50 -10.15 -0.97
CA LEU A 144 10.89 -11.19 -0.02
C LEU A 144 12.34 -10.95 0.40
N ASP A 145 12.58 -10.67 1.67
CA ASP A 145 13.93 -10.57 2.21
C ASP A 145 14.56 -11.95 2.33
N LEU A 146 15.60 -12.21 1.53
CA LEU A 146 16.29 -13.50 1.48
C LEU A 146 17.09 -13.81 2.76
N GLY A 147 17.34 -12.80 3.60
CA GLY A 147 18.04 -12.97 4.87
C GLY A 147 17.14 -13.37 6.03
N SER A 148 15.94 -12.76 6.13
CA SER A 148 15.00 -12.99 7.24
C SER A 148 13.81 -13.89 6.86
N GLY A 149 13.52 -14.05 5.57
CA GLY A 149 12.30 -14.69 5.09
C GLY A 149 11.05 -13.83 5.21
N ASP A 150 11.16 -12.58 5.62
CA ASP A 150 10.02 -11.66 5.72
C ASP A 150 9.60 -11.15 4.33
N ALA A 151 8.29 -11.13 4.04
CA ALA A 151 7.76 -10.56 2.82
C ALA A 151 7.10 -9.20 3.08
N PHE A 152 7.57 -8.16 2.40
CA PHE A 152 6.97 -6.82 2.40
C PHE A 152 5.93 -6.77 1.31
N VAL A 153 4.67 -6.73 1.71
CA VAL A 153 3.52 -7.04 0.83
C VAL A 153 2.64 -5.81 0.54
N GLY A 154 3.05 -4.63 1.00
CA GLY A 154 2.26 -3.40 0.81
C GLY A 154 0.80 -3.62 1.17
N ASP A 155 -0.08 -3.40 0.20
CA ASP A 155 -1.53 -3.51 0.35
C ASP A 155 -2.12 -4.88 0.02
N MET A 156 -1.28 -5.79 -0.52
CA MET A 156 -1.77 -7.10 -0.96
C MET A 156 -2.30 -7.96 0.18
N ALA A 157 -1.75 -7.80 1.40
CA ALA A 157 -2.23 -8.52 2.58
C ALA A 157 -3.29 -7.74 3.39
N GLY A 158 -3.82 -6.65 2.84
CA GLY A 158 -4.89 -5.86 3.43
C GLY A 158 -4.45 -4.98 4.60
N VAL A 159 -5.42 -4.32 5.21
CA VAL A 159 -5.29 -3.51 6.42
C VAL A 159 -5.71 -4.34 7.62
N ARG A 160 -4.91 -4.33 8.68
CA ARG A 160 -5.22 -4.97 9.96
C ARG A 160 -4.64 -4.16 11.11
N ILE A 161 -5.36 -4.07 12.23
CA ILE A 161 -4.86 -3.40 13.45
C ILE A 161 -5.04 -4.36 14.64
N PRO A 162 -3.98 -5.03 15.10
CA PRO A 162 -4.05 -5.89 16.27
C PRO A 162 -4.53 -5.13 17.52
N PRO A 163 -5.28 -5.77 18.46
CA PRO A 163 -5.51 -7.22 18.53
C PRO A 163 -6.75 -7.70 17.77
N TYR A 164 -7.40 -6.86 16.97
CA TYR A 164 -8.65 -7.19 16.30
C TYR A 164 -8.44 -8.18 15.15
N ASP A 165 -9.34 -9.16 15.06
CA ASP A 165 -9.37 -10.15 13.98
C ASP A 165 -10.23 -9.62 12.83
N LEU A 166 -9.78 -8.51 12.23
CA LEU A 166 -10.41 -7.83 11.11
C LEU A 166 -9.36 -7.54 10.05
N THR A 167 -9.62 -7.95 8.84
CA THR A 167 -8.78 -7.68 7.67
C THR A 167 -9.62 -7.02 6.57
N LEU A 168 -9.21 -5.83 6.14
CA LEU A 168 -9.90 -5.04 5.12
C LEU A 168 -9.00 -4.91 3.88
N PRO A 169 -9.38 -5.50 2.72
CA PRO A 169 -8.64 -5.29 1.49
C PRO A 169 -8.87 -3.85 0.99
N PRO A 170 -7.82 -3.00 0.84
CA PRO A 170 -7.98 -1.67 0.29
C PRO A 170 -8.22 -1.74 -1.22
N THR A 171 -9.37 -1.27 -1.67
CA THR A 171 -9.80 -1.34 -3.08
C THR A 171 -10.09 0.03 -3.68
N PRO A 172 -9.13 0.98 -3.65
CA PRO A 172 -9.35 2.30 -4.24
C PRO A 172 -9.37 2.24 -5.78
N PRO A 173 -10.14 3.13 -6.46
CA PRO A 173 -10.00 3.26 -7.90
C PRO A 173 -8.64 3.86 -8.25
N PRO A 174 -8.08 3.68 -9.48
CA PRO A 174 -8.79 3.16 -10.66
C PRO A 174 -8.44 1.73 -11.08
N GLU A 175 -7.52 1.03 -10.42
CA GLU A 175 -6.80 -0.12 -11.00
C GLU A 175 -7.11 -1.48 -10.37
N VAL A 176 -8.04 -1.54 -9.43
CA VAL A 176 -8.38 -2.81 -8.76
C VAL A 176 -8.76 -3.88 -9.78
N ASP A 177 -8.13 -5.04 -9.65
CA ASP A 177 -8.44 -6.28 -10.38
C ASP A 177 -8.48 -7.46 -9.39
N VAL A 178 -9.69 -7.94 -9.12
CA VAL A 178 -9.92 -8.97 -8.11
C VAL A 178 -9.28 -10.31 -8.46
N GLU A 179 -9.35 -10.74 -9.74
CA GLU A 179 -8.74 -12.00 -10.13
C GLU A 179 -7.22 -11.94 -10.11
N ALA A 180 -6.64 -10.84 -10.59
CA ALA A 180 -5.20 -10.63 -10.48
C ALA A 180 -4.75 -10.62 -9.02
N TRP A 181 -5.53 -10.01 -8.12
CA TRP A 181 -5.23 -10.00 -6.70
C TRP A 181 -5.25 -11.40 -6.10
N LEU A 182 -6.29 -12.18 -6.37
CA LEU A 182 -6.40 -13.57 -5.89
C LEU A 182 -5.22 -14.43 -6.38
N HIS A 183 -4.79 -14.28 -7.63
CA HIS A 183 -3.61 -14.95 -8.15
C HIS A 183 -2.31 -14.48 -7.46
N SER A 184 -2.19 -13.18 -7.20
CA SER A 184 -1.04 -12.62 -6.48
C SER A 184 -0.95 -13.11 -5.03
N LEU A 185 -2.10 -13.37 -4.35
CA LEU A 185 -2.08 -14.01 -3.03
C LEU A 185 -1.48 -15.43 -3.09
N GLU A 186 -1.75 -16.18 -4.16
CA GLU A 186 -1.14 -17.50 -4.40
C GLU A 186 0.37 -17.38 -4.65
N THR A 187 0.78 -16.34 -5.40
CA THR A 187 2.20 -16.04 -5.64
C THR A 187 2.92 -15.74 -4.31
N ILE A 188 2.33 -14.89 -3.46
CA ILE A 188 2.90 -14.55 -2.15
C ILE A 188 2.98 -15.78 -1.24
N SER A 189 1.92 -16.61 -1.18
CA SER A 189 1.92 -17.87 -0.43
C SER A 189 3.03 -18.81 -0.93
N GLY A 190 3.22 -18.91 -2.26
CA GLY A 190 4.26 -19.73 -2.88
C GLY A 190 5.71 -19.28 -2.60
N LEU A 191 5.91 -18.07 -2.07
CA LEU A 191 7.21 -17.62 -1.57
C LEU A 191 7.56 -18.22 -0.20
N GLU A 192 6.60 -18.85 0.48
CA GLU A 192 6.73 -19.43 1.83
C GLU A 192 7.33 -18.43 2.84
N PRO A 193 6.78 -17.20 2.97
CA PRO A 193 7.35 -16.19 3.84
C PRO A 193 7.23 -16.57 5.33
N GLU A 194 8.24 -16.23 6.12
CA GLU A 194 8.22 -16.40 7.58
C GLU A 194 7.20 -15.45 8.24
N ARG A 195 7.04 -14.23 7.68
CA ARG A 195 6.10 -13.20 8.10
C ARG A 195 5.68 -12.31 6.93
N LEU A 196 4.48 -11.75 7.01
CA LEU A 196 4.09 -10.64 6.15
C LEU A 196 4.31 -9.31 6.89
N ARG A 197 4.96 -8.37 6.21
CA ARG A 197 5.18 -7.01 6.66
C ARG A 197 4.20 -6.09 5.93
N LEU A 198 3.20 -5.61 6.67
CA LEU A 198 2.12 -4.79 6.12
C LEU A 198 2.40 -3.30 6.35
N THR A 199 2.11 -2.48 5.34
CA THR A 199 2.12 -1.02 5.49
C THR A 199 0.97 -0.55 6.37
N HIS A 200 -0.20 -1.23 6.35
CA HIS A 200 -1.43 -0.92 7.11
C HIS A 200 -1.96 -2.06 8.02
N PHE A 201 -1.47 -2.50 9.11
CA PHE A 201 -0.35 -2.11 9.92
C PHE A 201 0.32 -3.35 10.52
N GLY A 202 1.67 -3.30 10.50
CA GLY A 202 2.50 -4.19 11.32
C GLY A 202 2.79 -5.54 10.69
N ASP A 203 2.92 -6.54 11.54
CA ASP A 203 3.35 -7.88 11.14
C ASP A 203 2.20 -8.87 11.18
N ALA A 204 2.15 -9.78 10.21
CA ALA A 204 1.35 -11.00 10.31
C ALA A 204 2.30 -12.20 10.43
N ALA A 205 2.35 -12.77 11.63
CA ALA A 205 3.20 -13.93 11.95
C ALA A 205 2.64 -15.27 11.43
N GLU A 206 1.40 -15.27 10.97
CA GLU A 206 0.72 -16.40 10.35
C GLU A 206 0.34 -16.02 8.91
N PRO A 207 1.29 -16.08 7.95
CA PRO A 207 1.10 -15.60 6.57
C PRO A 207 -0.14 -16.17 5.91
N GLU A 208 -0.33 -17.48 5.91
CA GLU A 208 -1.46 -18.14 5.26
C GLU A 208 -2.80 -17.68 5.83
N ARG A 209 -2.91 -17.57 7.16
CA ARG A 209 -4.13 -17.05 7.79
C ARG A 209 -4.45 -15.63 7.33
N GLN A 210 -3.43 -14.77 7.21
CA GLN A 210 -3.62 -13.38 6.76
C GLN A 210 -4.03 -13.33 5.29
N LEU A 211 -3.39 -14.13 4.42
CA LEU A 211 -3.72 -14.21 3.00
C LEU A 211 -5.14 -14.75 2.77
N ASP A 212 -5.54 -15.76 3.56
CA ASP A 212 -6.91 -16.29 3.51
C ASP A 212 -7.94 -15.25 3.96
N ALA A 213 -7.67 -14.51 5.03
CA ALA A 213 -8.55 -13.44 5.50
C ALA A 213 -8.76 -12.34 4.42
N VAL A 214 -7.69 -11.94 3.72
CA VAL A 214 -7.80 -11.01 2.59
C VAL A 214 -8.62 -11.61 1.45
N ARG A 215 -8.35 -12.86 1.08
CA ARG A 215 -9.07 -13.58 0.02
C ARG A 215 -10.57 -13.58 0.27
N GLU A 216 -10.97 -13.98 1.47
CA GLU A 216 -12.38 -14.04 1.87
C GLU A 216 -13.03 -12.65 1.88
N ALA A 217 -12.38 -11.66 2.46
CA ALA A 217 -12.90 -10.30 2.53
C ALA A 217 -13.02 -9.66 1.14
N LEU A 218 -12.02 -9.84 0.27
CA LEU A 218 -12.03 -9.32 -1.09
C LEU A 218 -13.16 -9.93 -1.92
N GLN A 219 -13.32 -11.26 -1.88
CA GLN A 219 -14.38 -11.96 -2.60
C GLN A 219 -15.77 -11.56 -2.09
N ARG A 220 -15.94 -11.46 -0.77
CA ARG A 220 -17.19 -11.02 -0.13
C ARG A 220 -17.55 -9.60 -0.57
N ASN A 221 -16.60 -8.66 -0.48
CA ASN A 221 -16.82 -7.26 -0.83
C ASN A 221 -17.13 -7.10 -2.33
N ALA A 222 -16.37 -7.78 -3.20
CA ALA A 222 -16.63 -7.78 -4.63
C ALA A 222 -18.02 -8.32 -4.97
N ALA A 223 -18.46 -9.40 -4.32
CA ALA A 223 -19.79 -9.97 -4.52
C ALA A 223 -20.91 -9.04 -4.01
N LEU A 224 -20.70 -8.30 -2.92
CA LEU A 224 -21.65 -7.30 -2.43
C LEU A 224 -21.80 -6.14 -3.41
N VAL A 225 -20.69 -5.58 -3.88
CA VAL A 225 -20.68 -4.47 -4.85
C VAL A 225 -21.34 -4.87 -6.18
N ARG A 226 -21.14 -6.11 -6.63
CA ARG A 226 -21.78 -6.62 -7.86
C ARG A 226 -23.30 -6.57 -7.82
N ARG A 227 -23.93 -6.59 -6.64
CA ARG A 227 -25.39 -6.46 -6.49
C ARG A 227 -25.90 -5.06 -6.81
N GLY A 228 -24.98 -4.06 -6.89
CA GLY A 228 -25.29 -2.69 -7.29
C GLY A 228 -25.94 -1.83 -6.19
N ASP A 229 -26.03 -2.32 -4.96
CA ASP A 229 -26.60 -1.58 -3.84
C ASP A 229 -25.48 -0.93 -3.01
N ARG A 230 -25.15 0.32 -3.35
CA ARG A 230 -24.08 1.08 -2.70
C ARG A 230 -24.37 1.35 -1.22
N GLU A 231 -25.60 1.72 -0.88
CA GLU A 231 -25.98 2.03 0.49
C GLU A 231 -25.86 0.79 1.39
N ALA A 232 -26.37 -0.34 0.92
CA ALA A 232 -26.24 -1.61 1.63
C ALA A 232 -24.77 -2.06 1.80
N PHE A 233 -23.92 -1.81 0.81
CA PHE A 233 -22.48 -2.10 0.92
C PHE A 233 -21.81 -1.21 1.97
N LEU A 234 -22.03 0.11 1.92
CA LEU A 234 -21.44 1.05 2.88
C LEU A 234 -21.88 0.73 4.31
N ASP A 235 -23.17 0.47 4.50
CA ASP A 235 -23.72 0.08 5.81
C ASP A 235 -23.14 -1.23 6.33
N ALA A 236 -22.89 -2.21 5.46
CA ALA A 236 -22.30 -3.48 5.85
C ALA A 236 -20.81 -3.31 6.21
N PHE A 237 -20.06 -2.54 5.42
CA PHE A 237 -18.64 -2.27 5.65
C PHE A 237 -18.41 -1.49 6.95
N GLU A 238 -19.23 -0.46 7.20
CA GLU A 238 -19.17 0.35 8.42
C GLU A 238 -19.51 -0.49 9.66
N ARG A 239 -20.57 -1.32 9.58
CA ARG A 239 -20.95 -2.21 10.68
C ARG A 239 -19.87 -3.25 10.99
N GLU A 240 -19.22 -3.82 9.98
CA GLU A 240 -18.14 -4.78 10.20
C GLU A 240 -17.00 -4.17 11.04
N ILE A 241 -16.67 -2.90 10.79
CA ILE A 241 -15.67 -2.16 11.57
C ILE A 241 -16.18 -1.89 12.99
N ASP A 242 -17.39 -1.38 13.14
CA ASP A 242 -17.95 -0.96 14.44
C ASP A 242 -18.26 -2.13 15.38
N ASP A 243 -18.61 -3.30 14.82
CA ASP A 243 -18.90 -4.51 15.60
C ASP A 243 -17.63 -5.17 16.17
N ILE A 244 -16.45 -4.93 15.53
CA ILE A 244 -15.21 -5.63 15.88
C ILE A 244 -14.23 -4.71 16.61
N ALA A 245 -14.07 -3.46 16.19
CA ALA A 245 -13.06 -2.54 16.69
C ALA A 245 -13.62 -1.53 17.69
N ASP A 246 -12.78 -1.10 18.64
CA ASP A 246 -13.12 0.06 19.49
C ASP A 246 -13.22 1.35 18.65
N PRO A 247 -13.89 2.41 19.15
CA PRO A 247 -14.13 3.63 18.36
C PRO A 247 -12.86 4.31 17.84
N GLU A 248 -11.75 4.23 18.56
CA GLU A 248 -10.50 4.84 18.16
C GLU A 248 -9.83 4.05 17.03
N THR A 249 -9.81 2.71 17.13
CA THR A 249 -9.32 1.82 16.08
C THR A 249 -10.23 1.86 14.85
N ALA A 250 -11.54 1.97 15.02
CA ALA A 250 -12.49 2.14 13.93
C ALA A 250 -12.18 3.39 13.07
N VAL A 251 -11.80 4.50 13.70
CA VAL A 251 -11.35 5.72 12.99
C VAL A 251 -10.08 5.46 12.17
N ARG A 252 -9.10 4.72 12.72
CA ARG A 252 -7.86 4.35 12.01
C ARG A 252 -8.16 3.46 10.80
N LEU A 253 -9.00 2.46 10.96
CA LEU A 253 -9.41 1.55 9.88
C LEU A 253 -10.09 2.32 8.74
N ARG A 254 -11.01 3.23 9.06
CA ARG A 254 -11.67 4.10 8.07
C ARG A 254 -10.72 5.07 7.39
N GLN A 255 -9.67 5.51 8.06
CA GLN A 255 -8.64 6.35 7.45
C GLN A 255 -7.80 5.56 6.45
N ALA A 256 -7.43 4.31 6.77
CA ALA A 256 -6.67 3.44 5.87
C ALA A 256 -7.54 2.87 4.74
N THR A 257 -8.81 2.61 5.00
CA THR A 257 -9.78 2.04 4.03
C THR A 257 -11.06 2.87 3.99
N PRO A 258 -11.06 4.07 3.39
CA PRO A 258 -12.28 4.89 3.32
C PRO A 258 -13.40 4.13 2.60
N PRO A 259 -14.58 3.92 3.21
CA PRO A 259 -15.63 3.02 2.68
C PRO A 259 -16.08 3.37 1.26
N GLU A 260 -16.18 4.66 0.96
CA GLU A 260 -16.55 5.17 -0.36
C GLU A 260 -15.56 4.74 -1.45
N GLN A 261 -14.25 4.74 -1.13
CA GLN A 261 -13.22 4.34 -2.08
C GLN A 261 -13.27 2.83 -2.34
N GLN A 262 -13.62 2.04 -1.33
CA GLN A 262 -13.80 0.60 -1.48
C GLN A 262 -14.93 0.29 -2.48
N TRP A 263 -16.06 0.99 -2.35
CA TRP A 263 -17.14 0.88 -3.31
C TRP A 263 -16.69 1.29 -4.72
N LEU A 264 -16.10 2.48 -4.86
CA LEU A 264 -15.73 3.05 -6.17
C LEU A 264 -14.77 2.18 -6.97
N GLY A 265 -13.77 1.56 -6.31
CA GLY A 265 -12.82 0.69 -6.99
C GLY A 265 -13.46 -0.62 -7.45
N LEU A 266 -14.24 -1.28 -6.59
CA LEU A 266 -14.92 -2.54 -6.93
C LEU A 266 -16.06 -2.33 -7.96
N GLU A 267 -16.80 -1.23 -7.88
CA GLU A 267 -17.83 -0.86 -8.87
C GLU A 267 -17.18 -0.65 -10.24
N ARG A 268 -16.06 0.07 -10.29
CA ARG A 268 -15.30 0.26 -11.52
C ARG A 268 -14.75 -1.07 -12.09
N TYR A 269 -14.27 -1.98 -11.21
CA TYR A 269 -13.81 -3.31 -11.60
C TYR A 269 -14.94 -4.08 -12.31
N TRP A 270 -16.15 -4.14 -11.75
CA TRP A 270 -17.27 -4.82 -12.37
C TRP A 270 -17.72 -4.16 -13.67
N ARG A 271 -17.79 -2.84 -13.73
CA ARG A 271 -18.18 -2.11 -14.94
C ARG A 271 -17.26 -2.39 -16.11
N LYS A 272 -15.93 -2.45 -15.90
CA LYS A 272 -14.96 -2.79 -16.95
C LYS A 272 -15.10 -4.21 -17.50
N ARG A 273 -15.70 -5.12 -16.76
CA ARG A 273 -15.92 -6.51 -17.18
C ARG A 273 -17.25 -6.72 -17.88
N GLU A 274 -18.17 -5.79 -17.79
CA GLU A 274 -19.45 -5.80 -18.48
C GLU A 274 -19.38 -5.06 -19.84
N GLU A 275 -18.34 -4.24 -20.05
CA GLU A 275 -18.01 -3.59 -21.33
C GLU A 275 -17.26 -4.56 -22.29
#